data_685d3bd3f971892fb20731e5ee93aebc
#
_entry.id   685d3bd3f971892fb20731e5ee93aebc
#
_cell.length_a   1.000
_cell.length_b   1.000
_cell.length_c   1.000
_cell.angle_alpha   90.00
_cell.angle_beta   90.00
_cell.angle_gamma   90.00
#
_symmetry.space_group_name_H-M   'P 1'
#
loop_
_entity.id
_entity.type
_entity.pdbx_description
1 polymer ?
#
loop_
_entity_poly.entity_id
_entity_poly.type
_entity_poly.pdbx_seq_one_letter_code
_entity_poly.pdbx_strand_id
1 'polypeptide(L)'
;EEIGYIPKQKYSNAPEILEHSRAIARFFDLYTNACLQTEVTELRWDEADCRWLIHTNRGDIMRARFVVMANGPLHRPKLPGIKGIETFKGHTFHTSRWDYDYTGGDSTGGLSKLKGKRVGIIGTGATAVQCVPHLGASADQLFVFQRTPSSIDVRNNRPTDNEWAASLQPGWQKERMDNFNALVSGGFAEVDLVQDGW
;
A
#
# COMPACT_ATOMS: atom_id res chain seq x y z
N GLU A 1 -6.44 -15.69 -9.62
CA GLU A 1 -6.45 -16.89 -10.47
C GLU A 1 -7.09 -16.62 -11.82
N GLU A 2 -8.26 -16.03 -11.88
CA GLU A 2 -9.10 -15.85 -13.08
C GLU A 2 -8.36 -15.14 -14.23
N ILE A 3 -7.40 -14.29 -13.93
CA ILE A 3 -6.57 -13.60 -14.93
C ILE A 3 -5.23 -14.28 -15.18
N GLY A 4 -5.00 -15.48 -14.63
CA GLY A 4 -3.76 -16.24 -14.80
C GLY A 4 -2.51 -15.59 -14.20
N TYR A 5 -2.66 -14.67 -13.24
CA TYR A 5 -1.54 -13.95 -12.67
C TYR A 5 -0.82 -14.78 -11.60
N ILE A 6 0.49 -14.90 -11.74
CA ILE A 6 1.40 -15.41 -10.74
C ILE A 6 2.46 -14.31 -10.49
N PRO A 7 2.73 -13.91 -9.24
CA PRO A 7 3.72 -12.88 -8.95
C PRO A 7 5.13 -13.32 -9.36
N LYS A 8 5.95 -12.38 -9.81
CA LYS A 8 7.32 -12.64 -10.26
C LYS A 8 8.29 -12.92 -9.11
N GLN A 9 7.92 -12.51 -7.91
CA GLN A 9 8.71 -12.66 -6.70
C GLN A 9 7.79 -13.02 -5.52
N LYS A 10 8.38 -13.57 -4.46
CA LYS A 10 7.64 -13.85 -3.20
C LYS A 10 6.94 -12.60 -2.67
N TYR A 11 7.58 -11.43 -2.75
CA TYR A 11 7.03 -10.12 -2.39
C TYR A 11 7.14 -9.18 -3.58
N SER A 12 6.02 -8.92 -4.24
CA SER A 12 5.95 -8.08 -5.44
C SER A 12 6.22 -6.60 -5.13
N ASN A 13 6.84 -5.91 -6.08
CA ASN A 13 7.06 -4.47 -6.01
C ASN A 13 5.81 -3.68 -6.43
N ALA A 14 5.74 -2.41 -6.00
CA ALA A 14 4.61 -1.54 -6.27
C ALA A 14 4.22 -1.42 -7.76
N PRO A 15 5.14 -1.32 -8.74
CA PRO A 15 4.78 -1.32 -10.16
C PRO A 15 4.06 -2.60 -10.61
N GLU A 16 4.50 -3.76 -10.12
CA GLU A 16 3.86 -5.04 -10.44
C GLU A 16 2.45 -5.14 -9.84
N ILE A 17 2.29 -4.71 -8.57
CA ILE A 17 0.99 -4.67 -7.90
C ILE A 17 0.01 -3.74 -8.63
N LEU A 18 0.49 -2.58 -9.08
CA LEU A 18 -0.32 -1.63 -9.85
C LEU A 18 -0.77 -2.23 -11.18
N GLU A 19 0.14 -2.88 -11.91
CA GLU A 19 -0.22 -3.50 -13.20
C GLU A 19 -1.17 -4.69 -13.02
N HIS A 20 -1.01 -5.48 -11.96
CA HIS A 20 -1.97 -6.52 -11.59
C HIS A 20 -3.36 -5.94 -11.32
N SER A 21 -3.46 -4.84 -10.56
CA SER A 21 -4.73 -4.15 -10.30
C SER A 21 -5.38 -3.65 -11.58
N ARG A 22 -4.58 -3.10 -12.51
CA ARG A 22 -5.05 -2.67 -13.84
C ARG A 22 -5.52 -3.85 -14.70
N ALA A 23 -4.82 -4.97 -14.64
CA ALA A 23 -5.21 -6.18 -15.35
C ALA A 23 -6.57 -6.72 -14.86
N ILE A 24 -6.79 -6.74 -13.53
CA ILE A 24 -8.10 -7.05 -12.94
C ILE A 24 -9.18 -6.11 -13.48
N ALA A 25 -8.92 -4.79 -13.43
CA ALA A 25 -9.89 -3.80 -13.87
C ALA A 25 -10.26 -3.95 -15.35
N ARG A 26 -9.30 -4.29 -16.21
CA ARG A 26 -9.55 -4.58 -17.63
C ARG A 26 -10.31 -5.89 -17.83
N PHE A 27 -9.91 -6.95 -17.16
CA PHE A 27 -10.51 -8.27 -17.30
C PHE A 27 -12.00 -8.30 -16.91
N PHE A 28 -12.34 -7.62 -15.82
CA PHE A 28 -13.70 -7.53 -15.32
C PHE A 28 -14.48 -6.29 -15.80
N ASP A 29 -13.95 -5.56 -16.79
CA ASP A 29 -14.54 -4.33 -17.32
C ASP A 29 -14.96 -3.31 -16.25
N LEU A 30 -14.14 -3.16 -15.22
CA LEU A 30 -14.48 -2.27 -14.09
C LEU A 30 -14.44 -0.79 -14.47
N TYR A 31 -13.69 -0.42 -15.52
CA TYR A 31 -13.56 0.98 -15.94
C TYR A 31 -14.85 1.55 -16.52
N THR A 32 -15.69 0.72 -17.12
CA THR A 32 -16.99 1.16 -17.70
C THR A 32 -17.88 1.83 -16.68
N ASN A 33 -17.85 1.37 -15.43
CA ASN A 33 -18.68 1.91 -14.34
C ASN A 33 -17.87 2.60 -13.24
N ALA A 34 -16.63 3.02 -13.53
CA ALA A 34 -15.77 3.69 -12.56
C ALA A 34 -15.82 5.21 -12.71
N CYS A 35 -16.15 5.91 -11.64
CA CYS A 35 -16.04 7.36 -11.53
C CYS A 35 -14.68 7.72 -10.91
N LEU A 36 -13.62 7.77 -11.73
CA LEU A 36 -12.29 8.15 -11.29
C LEU A 36 -12.19 9.66 -11.01
N GLN A 37 -11.20 10.06 -10.18
CA GLN A 37 -11.01 11.46 -9.74
C GLN A 37 -12.29 12.08 -9.14
N THR A 38 -13.07 11.24 -8.46
CA THR A 38 -14.35 11.63 -7.87
C THR A 38 -14.31 11.32 -6.38
N GLU A 39 -14.39 12.33 -5.56
CA GLU A 39 -14.44 12.21 -4.10
C GLU A 39 -15.90 12.18 -3.64
N VAL A 40 -16.25 11.17 -2.84
CA VAL A 40 -17.53 11.12 -2.14
C VAL A 40 -17.44 12.07 -0.95
N THR A 41 -18.26 13.09 -0.93
CA THR A 41 -18.27 14.14 0.10
C THR A 41 -19.27 13.87 1.20
N GLU A 42 -20.39 13.19 0.88
CA GLU A 42 -21.42 12.83 1.84
C GLU A 42 -22.10 11.52 1.45
N LEU A 43 -22.42 10.70 2.43
CA LEU A 43 -23.32 9.55 2.33
C LEU A 43 -24.51 9.78 3.25
N ARG A 44 -25.71 9.91 2.69
CA ARG A 44 -26.93 10.12 3.45
C ARG A 44 -27.98 9.06 3.11
N TRP A 45 -28.55 8.47 4.12
CA TRP A 45 -29.67 7.56 3.95
C TRP A 45 -30.98 8.33 3.73
N ASP A 46 -31.75 7.92 2.74
CA ASP A 46 -33.08 8.44 2.44
C ASP A 46 -34.10 7.38 2.81
N GLU A 47 -34.84 7.65 3.90
CA GLU A 47 -35.86 6.73 4.43
C GLU A 47 -37.05 6.56 3.48
N ALA A 48 -37.41 7.61 2.75
CA ALA A 48 -38.59 7.57 1.87
C ALA A 48 -38.35 6.64 0.66
N ASP A 49 -37.14 6.71 0.08
CA ASP A 49 -36.77 5.93 -1.09
C ASP A 49 -36.02 4.62 -0.70
N CYS A 50 -35.69 4.42 0.57
CA CYS A 50 -34.83 3.31 1.04
C CYS A 50 -33.56 3.21 0.20
N ARG A 51 -32.83 4.32 0.04
CA ARG A 51 -31.61 4.42 -0.77
C ARG A 51 -30.56 5.30 -0.09
N TRP A 52 -29.31 4.99 -0.37
CA TRP A 52 -28.20 5.88 -0.11
C TRP A 52 -28.13 6.97 -1.17
N LEU A 53 -28.05 8.23 -0.73
CA LEU A 53 -27.69 9.38 -1.55
C LEU A 53 -26.20 9.60 -1.40
N ILE A 54 -25.47 9.57 -2.52
CA ILE A 54 -24.02 9.65 -2.59
C ILE A 54 -23.66 10.96 -3.27
N HIS A 55 -23.27 11.95 -2.48
CA HIS A 55 -22.85 13.25 -2.99
C HIS A 55 -21.36 13.23 -3.34
N THR A 56 -20.99 13.88 -4.43
CA THR A 56 -19.60 13.94 -4.89
C THR A 56 -19.08 15.38 -4.98
N ASN A 57 -17.76 15.52 -5.03
CA ASN A 57 -17.09 16.81 -5.26
C ASN A 57 -17.36 17.40 -6.67
N ARG A 58 -18.03 16.66 -7.53
CA ARG A 58 -18.43 17.10 -8.89
C ARG A 58 -19.83 17.72 -8.91
N GLY A 59 -20.52 17.71 -7.77
CA GLY A 59 -21.87 18.26 -7.64
C GLY A 59 -23.00 17.33 -8.08
N ASP A 60 -22.69 16.09 -8.45
CA ASP A 60 -23.67 15.07 -8.76
C ASP A 60 -24.09 14.25 -7.52
N ILE A 61 -25.24 13.60 -7.62
CA ILE A 61 -25.81 12.74 -6.58
C ILE A 61 -26.17 11.41 -7.21
N MET A 62 -25.53 10.33 -6.74
CA MET A 62 -25.88 8.97 -7.14
C MET A 62 -26.79 8.32 -6.09
N ARG A 63 -27.59 7.34 -6.50
CA ARG A 63 -28.47 6.58 -5.62
C ARG A 63 -28.10 5.09 -5.64
N ALA A 64 -27.94 4.47 -4.48
CA ALA A 64 -27.63 3.07 -4.37
C ALA A 64 -28.41 2.38 -3.25
N ARG A 65 -28.71 1.10 -3.41
CA ARG A 65 -29.26 0.27 -2.33
C ARG A 65 -28.20 -0.08 -1.29
N PHE A 66 -26.98 -0.31 -1.75
CA PHE A 66 -25.85 -0.71 -0.91
C PHE A 66 -24.66 0.17 -1.24
N VAL A 67 -23.88 0.53 -0.22
CA VAL A 67 -22.58 1.20 -0.33
C VAL A 67 -21.54 0.38 0.38
N VAL A 68 -20.48 0.01 -0.34
CA VAL A 68 -19.33 -0.70 0.24
C VAL A 68 -18.15 0.27 0.29
N MET A 69 -17.67 0.54 1.50
CA MET A 69 -16.51 1.40 1.72
C MET A 69 -15.23 0.58 1.68
N ALA A 70 -14.39 0.83 0.68
CA ALA A 70 -13.12 0.13 0.47
C ALA A 70 -11.89 1.07 0.49
N ASN A 71 -12.03 2.26 1.11
CA ASN A 71 -11.00 3.30 1.17
C ASN A 71 -9.84 2.99 2.13
N GLY A 72 -9.95 1.95 2.95
CA GLY A 72 -8.96 1.57 3.95
C GLY A 72 -8.79 2.59 5.09
N PRO A 73 -8.04 2.24 6.17
CA PRO A 73 -7.88 3.09 7.33
C PRO A 73 -6.74 4.12 7.20
N LEU A 74 -5.81 3.98 6.25
CA LEU A 74 -4.56 4.74 6.17
C LEU A 74 -4.54 5.81 5.07
N HIS A 75 -5.70 6.31 4.65
CA HIS A 75 -5.81 7.28 3.55
C HIS A 75 -5.45 8.72 3.95
N ARG A 76 -5.49 9.06 5.25
CA ARG A 76 -5.14 10.40 5.76
C ARG A 76 -3.79 10.39 6.43
N PRO A 77 -2.80 11.16 5.93
CA PRO A 77 -1.53 11.36 6.60
C PRO A 77 -1.74 11.95 7.99
N LYS A 78 -1.05 11.40 8.99
CA LYS A 78 -1.03 11.94 10.34
C LYS A 78 0.39 12.33 10.71
N LEU A 79 0.60 13.61 11.00
CA LEU A 79 1.87 14.10 11.48
C LEU A 79 2.07 13.77 12.96
N PRO A 80 3.32 13.56 13.42
CA PRO A 80 3.59 13.39 14.84
C PRO A 80 3.32 14.70 15.59
N GLY A 81 2.76 14.61 16.80
CA GLY A 81 2.50 15.76 17.67
C GLY A 81 3.77 16.29 18.35
N ILE A 82 4.78 16.63 17.56
CA ILE A 82 6.08 17.16 18.05
C ILE A 82 5.95 18.68 18.13
N LYS A 83 6.17 19.25 19.33
CA LYS A 83 6.17 20.70 19.51
C LYS A 83 7.24 21.36 18.65
N GLY A 84 6.85 22.36 17.89
CA GLY A 84 7.76 23.12 17.02
C GLY A 84 7.98 22.50 15.64
N ILE A 85 7.27 21.42 15.27
CA ILE A 85 7.40 20.80 13.92
C ILE A 85 7.10 21.82 12.81
N GLU A 86 6.23 22.78 13.06
CA GLU A 86 5.85 23.86 12.15
C GLU A 86 6.96 24.91 11.95
N THR A 87 7.95 24.94 12.83
CA THR A 87 9.08 25.87 12.74
C THR A 87 10.25 25.35 11.92
N PHE A 88 10.21 24.07 11.54
CA PHE A 88 11.25 23.47 10.71
C PHE A 88 11.33 24.17 9.35
N LYS A 89 12.51 24.59 8.95
CA LYS A 89 12.75 25.36 7.72
C LYS A 89 13.12 24.51 6.51
N GLY A 90 13.38 23.23 6.72
CA GLY A 90 13.66 22.29 5.64
C GLY A 90 12.40 21.84 4.92
N HIS A 91 12.59 21.19 3.78
CA HIS A 91 11.50 20.55 3.05
C HIS A 91 10.94 19.35 3.82
N THR A 92 9.63 19.20 3.87
CA THR A 92 8.96 18.11 4.59
C THR A 92 7.80 17.54 3.78
N PHE A 93 7.64 16.23 3.83
CA PHE A 93 6.49 15.54 3.27
C PHE A 93 6.21 14.26 4.05
N HIS A 94 4.99 13.76 3.95
CA HIS A 94 4.62 12.47 4.52
C HIS A 94 4.95 11.35 3.53
N THR A 95 5.44 10.20 4.00
CA THR A 95 5.85 9.07 3.14
C THR A 95 4.75 8.55 2.21
N SER A 96 3.47 8.68 2.58
CA SER A 96 2.33 8.36 1.72
C SER A 96 2.05 9.40 0.62
N ARG A 97 2.79 10.49 0.61
CA ARG A 97 2.76 11.58 -0.38
C ARG A 97 4.18 11.92 -0.76
N TRP A 98 4.90 10.91 -1.29
CA TRP A 98 6.32 11.06 -1.62
C TRP A 98 6.54 12.13 -2.67
N ASP A 99 7.48 13.02 -2.41
CA ASP A 99 7.82 14.13 -3.30
C ASP A 99 9.04 13.77 -4.16
N TYR A 100 8.78 13.18 -5.32
CA TYR A 100 9.83 12.83 -6.29
C TYR A 100 10.41 14.07 -6.99
N ASP A 101 9.67 15.17 -7.06
CA ASP A 101 10.22 16.42 -7.62
C ASP A 101 11.35 16.95 -6.75
N TYR A 102 11.24 16.75 -5.42
CA TYR A 102 12.27 17.11 -4.48
C TYR A 102 13.38 16.07 -4.34
N THR A 103 13.04 14.78 -4.28
CA THR A 103 13.99 13.69 -4.00
C THR A 103 14.70 13.17 -5.25
N GLY A 104 14.08 13.32 -6.41
CA GLY A 104 14.42 12.56 -7.62
C GLY A 104 13.99 11.11 -7.49
N GLY A 105 14.33 10.32 -8.51
CA GLY A 105 14.01 8.88 -8.53
C GLY A 105 12.54 8.57 -8.74
N ASP A 106 12.17 7.35 -8.36
CA ASP A 106 10.81 6.81 -8.45
C ASP A 106 10.55 5.78 -7.34
N SER A 107 9.48 4.99 -7.48
CA SER A 107 9.09 3.93 -6.52
C SER A 107 10.12 2.79 -6.39
N THR A 108 11.16 2.76 -7.21
CA THR A 108 12.25 1.75 -7.15
C THR A 108 13.52 2.30 -6.49
N GLY A 109 13.56 3.60 -6.21
CA GLY A 109 14.70 4.29 -5.59
C GLY A 109 15.30 5.36 -6.49
N GLY A 110 16.64 5.47 -6.52
CA GLY A 110 17.34 6.44 -7.35
C GLY A 110 17.15 7.90 -6.92
N LEU A 111 17.06 8.16 -5.63
CA LEU A 111 16.74 9.47 -5.03
C LEU A 111 17.89 10.47 -5.18
N SER A 112 18.36 10.69 -6.41
CA SER A 112 19.61 11.38 -6.76
C SER A 112 19.70 12.84 -6.28
N LYS A 113 18.55 13.51 -6.12
CA LYS A 113 18.51 14.90 -5.64
C LYS A 113 18.73 15.01 -4.12
N LEU A 114 18.85 13.89 -3.40
CA LEU A 114 19.21 13.89 -1.98
C LEU A 114 20.71 13.94 -1.73
N LYS A 115 21.53 13.82 -2.77
CA LYS A 115 22.99 13.97 -2.66
C LYS A 115 23.36 15.32 -2.02
N GLY A 116 24.26 15.29 -1.02
CA GLY A 116 24.67 16.47 -0.26
C GLY A 116 23.62 16.96 0.76
N LYS A 117 22.51 16.23 0.95
CA LYS A 117 21.47 16.62 1.91
C LYS A 117 21.54 15.78 3.18
N ARG A 118 21.20 16.42 4.30
CA ARG A 118 20.91 15.75 5.57
C ARG A 118 19.42 15.47 5.63
N VAL A 119 19.05 14.20 5.77
CA VAL A 119 17.65 13.74 5.73
C VAL A 119 17.28 13.16 7.08
N GLY A 120 16.09 13.49 7.58
CA GLY A 120 15.48 12.89 8.76
C GLY A 120 14.24 12.08 8.39
N ILE A 121 14.09 10.88 8.94
CA ILE A 121 12.85 10.10 8.87
C ILE A 121 12.34 9.85 10.30
N ILE A 122 11.05 10.11 10.53
CA ILE A 122 10.41 9.93 11.84
C ILE A 122 9.54 8.67 11.78
N GLY A 123 9.85 7.71 12.65
CA GLY A 123 9.19 6.42 12.73
C GLY A 123 10.03 5.28 12.16
N THR A 124 9.79 4.07 12.66
CA THR A 124 10.50 2.84 12.28
C THR A 124 9.54 1.67 12.01
N GLY A 125 8.30 1.96 11.67
CA GLY A 125 7.33 0.95 11.24
C GLY A 125 7.57 0.46 9.81
N ALA A 126 6.67 -0.36 9.28
CA ALA A 126 6.79 -1.03 7.99
C ALA A 126 7.12 -0.10 6.81
N THR A 127 6.59 1.12 6.82
CA THR A 127 6.92 2.13 5.78
C THR A 127 8.38 2.57 5.89
N ALA A 128 8.85 2.90 7.09
CA ALA A 128 10.22 3.36 7.29
C ALA A 128 11.24 2.27 6.96
N VAL A 129 10.96 1.01 7.30
CA VAL A 129 11.80 -0.14 6.94
C VAL A 129 12.06 -0.20 5.43
N GLN A 130 11.07 0.15 4.62
CA GLN A 130 11.20 0.20 3.16
C GLN A 130 11.91 1.49 2.66
N CYS A 131 11.71 2.62 3.34
CA CYS A 131 12.29 3.90 2.92
C CYS A 131 13.76 4.08 3.32
N VAL A 132 14.15 3.61 4.50
CA VAL A 132 15.47 3.84 5.10
C VAL A 132 16.62 3.38 4.20
N PRO A 133 16.61 2.20 3.57
CA PRO A 133 17.69 1.79 2.68
C PRO A 133 17.90 2.74 1.50
N HIS A 134 16.83 3.19 0.87
CA HIS A 134 16.89 4.11 -0.28
C HIS A 134 17.34 5.52 0.13
N LEU A 135 16.88 6.00 1.27
CA LEU A 135 17.32 7.28 1.84
C LEU A 135 18.80 7.24 2.22
N GLY A 136 19.23 6.16 2.89
CA GLY A 136 20.62 5.99 3.32
C GLY A 136 21.60 5.84 2.15
N ALA A 137 21.17 5.21 1.05
CA ALA A 137 21.97 5.10 -0.16
C ALA A 137 22.12 6.42 -0.94
N SER A 138 21.23 7.38 -0.72
CA SER A 138 21.12 8.59 -1.55
C SER A 138 21.47 9.87 -0.83
N ALA A 139 21.20 9.97 0.47
CA ALA A 139 21.48 11.15 1.29
C ALA A 139 22.95 11.17 1.75
N ASP A 140 23.47 12.37 2.01
CA ASP A 140 24.79 12.55 2.60
C ASP A 140 24.80 12.05 4.06
N GLN A 141 23.72 12.31 4.78
CA GLN A 141 23.52 11.82 6.13
C GLN A 141 22.04 11.56 6.37
N LEU A 142 21.73 10.38 6.93
CA LEU A 142 20.37 9.98 7.32
C LEU A 142 20.24 9.90 8.85
N PHE A 143 19.20 10.56 9.39
CA PHE A 143 18.79 10.45 10.79
C PHE A 143 17.48 9.70 10.87
N VAL A 144 17.44 8.62 11.64
CA VAL A 144 16.23 7.83 11.89
C VAL A 144 15.79 8.08 13.32
N PHE A 145 14.58 8.67 13.47
CA PHE A 145 14.02 8.99 14.77
C PHE A 145 13.04 7.91 15.19
N GLN A 146 13.34 7.23 16.27
CA GLN A 146 12.57 6.10 16.78
C GLN A 146 12.08 6.38 18.20
N ARG A 147 10.78 6.19 18.44
CA ARG A 147 10.21 6.24 19.79
C ARG A 147 10.22 4.83 20.42
N THR A 148 9.69 3.86 19.70
CA THR A 148 9.58 2.47 20.14
C THR A 148 10.24 1.58 19.11
N PRO A 149 11.16 0.69 19.48
CA PRO A 149 11.78 -0.25 18.58
C PRO A 149 10.74 -1.12 17.86
N SER A 150 10.93 -1.29 16.55
CA SER A 150 10.16 -2.24 15.76
C SER A 150 11.00 -3.51 15.56
N SER A 151 10.37 -4.66 15.62
CA SER A 151 10.99 -5.90 15.17
C SER A 151 11.22 -5.83 13.65
N ILE A 152 12.42 -6.19 13.22
CA ILE A 152 12.80 -6.21 11.81
C ILE A 152 13.48 -7.54 11.55
N ASP A 153 12.96 -8.27 10.58
CA ASP A 153 13.52 -9.55 10.18
C ASP A 153 13.95 -9.52 8.70
N VAL A 154 14.70 -10.56 8.29
CA VAL A 154 15.17 -10.70 6.92
C VAL A 154 14.04 -11.23 6.06
N ARG A 155 13.59 -10.42 5.10
CA ARG A 155 12.43 -10.73 4.26
C ARG A 155 12.66 -11.92 3.33
N ASN A 156 13.90 -12.24 2.97
CA ASN A 156 14.24 -13.33 2.05
C ASN A 156 13.44 -13.29 0.74
N ASN A 157 13.30 -12.11 0.16
CA ASN A 157 12.63 -11.99 -1.14
C ASN A 157 13.43 -12.76 -2.20
N ARG A 158 12.73 -13.48 -3.05
CA ARG A 158 13.31 -14.29 -4.11
C ARG A 158 12.39 -14.35 -5.32
N PRO A 159 12.93 -14.60 -6.52
CA PRO A 159 12.10 -14.88 -7.69
C PRO A 159 11.15 -16.05 -7.42
N THR A 160 9.99 -16.00 -8.04
CA THR A 160 9.04 -17.12 -8.01
C THR A 160 9.67 -18.33 -8.68
N ASP A 161 9.61 -19.46 -8.02
CA ASP A 161 10.09 -20.73 -8.55
C ASP A 161 9.17 -21.20 -9.68
N ASN A 162 9.76 -21.50 -10.84
CA ASN A 162 9.02 -21.89 -12.04
C ASN A 162 8.38 -23.29 -11.91
N GLU A 163 9.01 -24.22 -11.19
CA GLU A 163 8.47 -25.56 -10.96
C GLU A 163 7.27 -25.48 -10.01
N TRP A 164 7.41 -24.69 -8.95
CA TRP A 164 6.28 -24.39 -8.07
C TRP A 164 5.13 -23.73 -8.82
N ALA A 165 5.42 -22.71 -9.65
CA ALA A 165 4.39 -22.01 -10.42
C ALA A 165 3.64 -22.96 -11.37
N ALA A 166 4.37 -23.89 -12.02
CA ALA A 166 3.78 -24.89 -12.90
C ALA A 166 3.00 -25.99 -12.16
N SER A 167 3.25 -26.19 -10.87
CA SER A 167 2.56 -27.19 -10.05
C SER A 167 1.23 -26.71 -9.46
N LEU A 168 0.94 -25.42 -9.55
CA LEU A 168 -0.25 -24.82 -8.95
C LEU A 168 -1.55 -25.41 -9.56
N GLN A 169 -2.48 -25.79 -8.69
CA GLN A 169 -3.77 -26.30 -9.07
C GLN A 169 -4.86 -25.23 -8.85
N PRO A 170 -6.00 -25.32 -9.55
CA PRO A 170 -7.12 -24.41 -9.30
C PRO A 170 -7.48 -24.34 -7.80
N GLY A 171 -7.65 -23.12 -7.29
CA GLY A 171 -7.93 -22.85 -5.86
C GLY A 171 -6.69 -22.50 -5.03
N TRP A 172 -5.48 -22.61 -5.57
CA TRP A 172 -4.23 -22.37 -4.86
C TRP A 172 -4.15 -21.00 -4.17
N GLN A 173 -4.68 -19.97 -4.83
CA GLN A 173 -4.61 -18.61 -4.31
C GLN A 173 -5.49 -18.44 -3.07
N LYS A 174 -6.70 -19.01 -3.11
CA LYS A 174 -7.60 -19.00 -1.96
C LYS A 174 -7.02 -19.80 -0.80
N GLU A 175 -6.49 -20.98 -1.07
CA GLU A 175 -5.85 -21.83 -0.07
C GLU A 175 -4.70 -21.10 0.65
N ARG A 176 -3.80 -20.46 -0.11
CA ARG A 176 -2.71 -19.66 0.47
C ARG A 176 -3.22 -18.47 1.27
N MET A 177 -4.24 -17.78 0.79
CA MET A 177 -4.82 -16.63 1.48
C MET A 177 -5.49 -17.05 2.78
N ASP A 178 -6.24 -18.14 2.79
CA ASP A 178 -6.90 -18.66 3.99
C ASP A 178 -5.86 -19.12 5.02
N ASN A 179 -4.82 -19.83 4.57
CA ASN A 179 -3.69 -20.27 5.40
C ASN A 179 -2.97 -19.07 6.05
N PHE A 180 -2.60 -18.07 5.24
CA PHE A 180 -1.95 -16.85 5.73
C PHE A 180 -2.84 -16.11 6.75
N ASN A 181 -4.12 -15.93 6.44
CA ASN A 181 -5.06 -15.26 7.34
C ASN A 181 -5.22 -16.00 8.67
N ALA A 182 -5.25 -17.33 8.66
CA ALA A 182 -5.29 -18.12 9.90
C ALA A 182 -4.06 -17.86 10.76
N LEU A 183 -2.87 -17.92 10.17
CA LEU A 183 -1.60 -17.74 10.90
C LEU A 183 -1.44 -16.33 11.47
N VAL A 184 -1.69 -15.29 10.67
CA VAL A 184 -1.52 -13.88 11.13
C VAL A 184 -2.58 -13.44 12.13
N SER A 185 -3.72 -14.14 12.17
CA SER A 185 -4.78 -13.89 13.15
C SER A 185 -4.57 -14.66 14.47
N GLY A 186 -3.45 -15.35 14.64
CA GLY A 186 -3.15 -16.18 15.80
C GLY A 186 -3.92 -17.50 15.84
N GLY A 187 -4.45 -17.93 14.69
CA GLY A 187 -5.05 -19.24 14.50
C GLY A 187 -4.00 -20.33 14.28
N PHE A 188 -4.47 -21.56 14.13
CA PHE A 188 -3.62 -22.72 13.88
C PHE A 188 -3.76 -23.19 12.42
N ALA A 189 -2.62 -23.49 11.80
CA ALA A 189 -2.57 -24.21 10.53
C ALA A 189 -1.45 -25.28 10.65
N GLU A 190 -1.69 -26.48 10.15
CA GLU A 190 -0.71 -27.58 10.19
C GLU A 190 0.53 -27.28 9.33
N VAL A 191 0.35 -26.51 8.28
CA VAL A 191 1.40 -26.12 7.33
C VAL A 191 1.37 -24.62 7.12
N ASP A 192 2.53 -23.99 7.11
CA ASP A 192 2.69 -22.61 6.64
C ASP A 192 3.03 -22.60 5.15
N LEU A 193 2.03 -22.29 4.31
CA LEU A 193 2.19 -22.25 2.86
C LEU A 193 2.97 -21.02 2.37
N VAL A 194 3.09 -19.99 3.19
CA VAL A 194 3.72 -18.72 2.81
C VAL A 194 5.15 -18.63 3.31
N GLN A 195 5.44 -19.12 4.50
CA GLN A 195 6.75 -19.16 5.13
C GLN A 195 7.41 -17.76 5.17
N ASP A 196 6.70 -16.76 5.68
CA ASP A 196 7.21 -15.39 5.69
C ASP A 196 7.53 -14.84 7.09
N GLY A 197 7.41 -15.64 8.11
CA GLY A 197 7.83 -15.32 9.48
C GLY A 197 6.90 -14.35 10.24
N TRP A 198 5.65 -14.25 9.82
CA TRP A 198 4.62 -13.49 10.56
C TRP A 198 4.16 -14.20 11.83
#